data_e0d34ffd0151e111be50f82bb79938aa
#
_entry.id   e0d34ffd0151e111be50f82bb79938aa
#
_cell.length_a   1.000
_cell.length_b   1.000
_cell.length_c   1.000
_cell.angle_alpha   90.00
_cell.angle_beta   90.00
_cell.angle_gamma   90.00
#
_symmetry.space_group_name_H-M   'P 1'
#
loop_
_entity.id
_entity.type
_entity.pdbx_description
1 polymer ?
#
loop_
_entity_poly.entity_id
_entity_poly.type
_entity_poly.pdbx_seq_one_letter_code
_entity_poly.pdbx_strand_id
1 'polypeptide(L)'
;MNTGIITSVQDVKFPFGRKILFSLSGFSRMLASAMISTYAVYYYTDILGLSGALVGIIILISKIWDIINDPMMGILVDRIRSKEGKCRYWLKFFSVPGVIVLAMMFIVPDFGTTGQAVWFAVTYIFQAMFHTVLCIPANALIGRITSNQSERSKINQIFMIFNLAGTYSLTAAAMPLVKLFGGEDFRKGFVGLAIVCGVLYALGFLTAALATKGYEPLEYLEEEHLSQKKGSASKTSLKETLLALLHNNYWLLCVGVAFFSVLGEGTSLASLVQHFQYNLGDMGLMTTYSVISVITTVIGILSLGILTKKLGNAGTAFLAGVLGFAGWMLRFVFADASATVFIAGFIIGAAGSGLVSAVIILCLLDSRVYGHWKTGVDNDAILMSGHTTASKVGFAIGPSIGAMLLDVVNYVPQAAEQSETVKNLFLIENTLVPALGYGLVAVCAFFMLRLEKKLPQIKAELEARAFNKTEE
;
A
#
# COMPACT_ATOMS: atom_id res chain seq x y z
N MET A 1 -37.09 7.64 -7.03
CA MET A 1 -35.69 7.35 -7.42
C MET A 1 -35.70 6.84 -8.83
N ASN A 2 -35.13 7.60 -9.77
CA ASN A 2 -35.09 7.17 -11.17
C ASN A 2 -34.24 5.90 -11.28
N THR A 3 -34.89 4.80 -11.58
CA THR A 3 -34.26 3.50 -11.90
C THR A 3 -33.83 3.46 -13.38
N GLY A 4 -33.49 4.60 -13.97
CA GLY A 4 -32.97 4.67 -15.33
C GLY A 4 -31.64 3.94 -15.42
N ILE A 5 -31.47 3.15 -16.48
CA ILE A 5 -30.20 2.49 -16.80
C ILE A 5 -29.19 3.59 -17.13
N ILE A 6 -28.07 3.64 -16.35
CA ILE A 6 -26.97 4.57 -16.59
C ILE A 6 -26.00 3.91 -17.55
N THR A 7 -25.77 4.53 -18.69
CA THR A 7 -24.85 4.02 -19.74
C THR A 7 -23.49 4.72 -19.69
N SER A 8 -23.44 5.97 -19.22
CA SER A 8 -22.19 6.74 -19.11
C SER A 8 -21.99 7.30 -17.69
N VAL A 9 -20.75 7.68 -17.34
CA VAL A 9 -20.42 8.29 -16.05
C VAL A 9 -21.03 9.69 -15.99
N GLN A 10 -21.95 9.90 -15.03
CA GLN A 10 -22.68 11.15 -14.87
C GLN A 10 -22.00 12.11 -13.91
N ASP A 11 -22.25 13.42 -14.06
CA ASP A 11 -21.87 14.44 -13.07
C ASP A 11 -22.92 14.45 -11.94
N VAL A 12 -22.77 13.54 -11.00
CA VAL A 12 -23.67 13.39 -9.86
C VAL A 12 -22.93 13.50 -8.53
N LYS A 13 -23.62 14.03 -7.53
CA LYS A 13 -23.13 14.01 -6.16
C LYS A 13 -23.37 12.63 -5.56
N PHE A 14 -22.33 12.02 -5.02
CA PHE A 14 -22.42 10.76 -4.30
C PHE A 14 -22.79 11.03 -2.84
N PRO A 15 -23.90 10.48 -2.31
CA PRO A 15 -24.37 10.76 -0.96
C PRO A 15 -23.33 10.41 0.11
N PHE A 16 -23.23 11.21 1.17
CA PHE A 16 -22.21 11.04 2.21
C PHE A 16 -22.27 9.64 2.87
N GLY A 17 -23.45 9.14 3.22
CA GLY A 17 -23.59 7.79 3.76
C GLY A 17 -23.08 6.69 2.81
N ARG A 18 -23.28 6.86 1.49
CA ARG A 18 -22.74 5.93 0.48
C ARG A 18 -21.22 6.04 0.34
N LYS A 19 -20.64 7.25 0.53
CA LYS A 19 -19.18 7.42 0.59
C LYS A 19 -18.58 6.61 1.74
N ILE A 20 -19.19 6.64 2.91
CA ILE A 20 -18.78 5.85 4.07
C ILE A 20 -18.90 4.35 3.77
N LEU A 21 -20.06 3.89 3.31
CA LEU A 21 -20.27 2.47 2.97
C LEU A 21 -19.28 1.97 1.90
N PHE A 22 -18.98 2.78 0.88
CA PHE A 22 -17.94 2.47 -0.10
C PHE A 22 -16.56 2.39 0.54
N SER A 23 -16.25 3.33 1.43
CA SER A 23 -14.92 3.43 2.08
C SER A 23 -14.65 2.31 3.08
N LEU A 24 -15.68 1.57 3.54
CA LEU A 24 -15.50 0.35 4.32
C LEU A 24 -14.69 -0.71 3.56
N SER A 25 -14.72 -0.74 2.23
CA SER A 25 -13.85 -1.61 1.44
C SER A 25 -12.37 -1.23 1.58
N GLY A 26 -12.08 0.06 1.75
CA GLY A 26 -10.74 0.55 2.06
C GLY A 26 -10.25 0.08 3.44
N PHE A 27 -11.10 0.21 4.45
CA PHE A 27 -10.83 -0.29 5.80
C PHE A 27 -10.55 -1.79 5.79
N SER A 28 -11.45 -2.57 5.23
CA SER A 28 -11.40 -4.02 5.28
C SER A 28 -10.22 -4.60 4.49
N ARG A 29 -9.89 -4.03 3.33
CA ARG A 29 -8.72 -4.48 2.55
C ARG A 29 -7.41 -4.24 3.28
N MET A 30 -7.28 -3.08 3.95
CA MET A 30 -6.07 -2.76 4.70
C MET A 30 -5.96 -3.56 6.00
N LEU A 31 -7.09 -3.85 6.64
CA LEU A 31 -7.13 -4.75 7.78
C LEU A 31 -6.63 -6.16 7.40
N ALA A 32 -7.09 -6.73 6.28
CA ALA A 32 -6.59 -8.02 5.79
C ALA A 32 -5.12 -7.95 5.35
N SER A 33 -4.72 -6.87 4.68
CA SER A 33 -3.33 -6.67 4.27
C SER A 33 -2.38 -6.56 5.48
N ALA A 34 -2.77 -5.81 6.51
CA ALA A 34 -1.99 -5.67 7.74
C ALA A 34 -1.88 -7.00 8.50
N MET A 35 -2.94 -7.83 8.52
CA MET A 35 -2.89 -9.15 9.11
C MET A 35 -1.80 -10.02 8.45
N ILE A 36 -1.73 -9.99 7.12
CA ILE A 36 -0.76 -10.78 6.38
C ILE A 36 0.65 -10.20 6.55
N SER A 37 0.82 -8.89 6.35
CA SER A 37 2.15 -8.27 6.35
C SER A 37 2.82 -8.23 7.72
N THR A 38 2.04 -8.14 8.80
CA THR A 38 2.58 -8.04 10.16
C THR A 38 2.67 -9.40 10.85
N TYR A 39 1.70 -10.28 10.60
CA TYR A 39 1.57 -11.50 11.41
C TYR A 39 1.87 -12.80 10.65
N ALA A 40 1.96 -12.81 9.31
CA ALA A 40 2.23 -14.06 8.59
C ALA A 40 3.63 -14.60 8.91
N VAL A 41 4.68 -13.75 8.92
CA VAL A 41 6.03 -14.20 9.28
C VAL A 41 5.99 -14.79 10.69
N TYR A 42 5.52 -14.04 11.68
CA TYR A 42 5.42 -14.51 13.07
C TYR A 42 4.62 -15.82 13.20
N TYR A 43 3.47 -15.93 12.53
CA TYR A 43 2.63 -17.14 12.61
C TYR A 43 3.33 -18.36 12.06
N TYR A 44 3.97 -18.24 10.89
CA TYR A 44 4.61 -19.38 10.26
C TYR A 44 5.98 -19.73 10.85
N THR A 45 6.73 -18.76 11.38
CA THR A 45 8.03 -19.03 12.03
C THR A 45 7.86 -19.41 13.50
N ASP A 46 7.14 -18.61 14.29
CA ASP A 46 7.07 -18.77 15.75
C ASP A 46 6.03 -19.81 16.19
N ILE A 47 4.87 -19.86 15.51
CA ILE A 47 3.77 -20.74 15.93
C ILE A 47 3.83 -22.08 15.22
N LEU A 48 4.16 -22.12 13.92
CA LEU A 48 4.25 -23.36 13.15
C LEU A 48 5.66 -23.90 13.02
N GLY A 49 6.71 -23.14 13.36
CA GLY A 49 8.10 -23.60 13.37
C GLY A 49 8.72 -23.78 11.98
N LEU A 50 8.21 -23.09 10.95
CA LEU A 50 8.86 -23.08 9.63
C LEU A 50 10.12 -22.21 9.66
N SER A 51 11.14 -22.59 8.85
CA SER A 51 12.34 -21.76 8.75
C SER A 51 12.07 -20.39 8.14
N GLY A 52 12.74 -19.36 8.64
CA GLY A 52 12.58 -17.99 8.17
C GLY A 52 12.95 -17.85 6.68
N ALA A 53 13.98 -18.56 6.22
CA ALA A 53 14.38 -18.58 4.80
C ALA A 53 13.24 -19.11 3.92
N LEU A 54 12.59 -20.21 4.32
CA LEU A 54 11.48 -20.77 3.56
C LEU A 54 10.29 -19.81 3.50
N VAL A 55 9.93 -19.21 4.64
CA VAL A 55 8.87 -18.21 4.73
C VAL A 55 9.20 -17.00 3.84
N GLY A 56 10.42 -16.48 3.91
CA GLY A 56 10.87 -15.35 3.11
C GLY A 56 10.83 -15.63 1.60
N ILE A 57 11.25 -16.82 1.15
CA ILE A 57 11.20 -17.24 -0.26
C ILE A 57 9.73 -17.30 -0.74
N ILE A 58 8.83 -17.90 0.05
CA ILE A 58 7.41 -18.00 -0.29
C ILE A 58 6.79 -16.60 -0.46
N ILE A 59 7.08 -15.68 0.47
CA ILE A 59 6.62 -14.29 0.39
C ILE A 59 7.16 -13.63 -0.86
N LEU A 60 8.47 -13.77 -1.17
CA LEU A 60 9.09 -13.17 -2.34
C LEU A 60 8.45 -13.65 -3.65
N ILE A 61 8.28 -14.97 -3.81
CA ILE A 61 7.65 -15.57 -4.99
C ILE A 61 6.22 -15.05 -5.15
N SER A 62 5.46 -15.00 -4.06
CA SER A 62 4.07 -14.53 -4.07
C SER A 62 3.98 -13.03 -4.45
N LYS A 63 4.93 -12.21 -4.02
CA LYS A 63 4.98 -10.80 -4.38
C LYS A 63 5.41 -10.56 -5.82
N ILE A 64 6.30 -11.40 -6.36
CA ILE A 64 6.62 -11.39 -7.80
C ILE A 64 5.36 -11.76 -8.61
N TRP A 65 4.61 -12.75 -8.14
CA TRP A 65 3.32 -13.11 -8.75
C TRP A 65 2.32 -11.95 -8.75
N ASP A 66 2.22 -11.18 -7.65
CA ASP A 66 1.36 -9.98 -7.55
C ASP A 66 1.65 -8.98 -8.67
N ILE A 67 2.93 -8.73 -8.99
CA ILE A 67 3.32 -7.80 -10.05
C ILE A 67 2.81 -8.25 -11.43
N ILE A 68 2.76 -9.55 -11.67
CA ILE A 68 2.26 -10.14 -12.92
C ILE A 68 0.72 -10.19 -12.93
N ASN A 69 0.13 -10.54 -11.80
CA ASN A 69 -1.31 -10.72 -11.65
C ASN A 69 -2.10 -9.41 -11.79
N ASP A 70 -1.56 -8.29 -11.35
CA ASP A 70 -2.26 -6.99 -11.42
C ASP A 70 -2.63 -6.54 -12.84
N PRO A 71 -1.69 -6.51 -13.82
CA PRO A 71 -2.05 -6.18 -15.19
C PRO A 71 -3.03 -7.18 -15.81
N MET A 72 -2.88 -8.48 -15.50
CA MET A 72 -3.80 -9.52 -15.97
C MET A 72 -5.22 -9.26 -15.45
N MET A 73 -5.35 -8.92 -14.17
CA MET A 73 -6.63 -8.61 -13.56
C MET A 73 -7.25 -7.33 -14.13
N GLY A 74 -6.43 -6.30 -14.38
CA GLY A 74 -6.89 -5.08 -15.06
C GLY A 74 -7.54 -5.38 -16.41
N ILE A 75 -6.89 -6.19 -17.24
CA ILE A 75 -7.43 -6.63 -18.54
C ILE A 75 -8.71 -7.44 -18.36
N LEU A 76 -8.76 -8.32 -17.35
CA LEU A 76 -9.92 -9.17 -17.10
C LEU A 76 -11.13 -8.34 -16.64
N VAL A 77 -10.94 -7.35 -15.75
CA VAL A 77 -11.98 -6.40 -15.34
C VAL A 77 -12.51 -5.65 -16.54
N ASP A 78 -11.63 -5.23 -17.46
CA ASP A 78 -12.04 -4.49 -18.65
C ASP A 78 -12.84 -5.30 -19.66
N ARG A 79 -12.69 -6.62 -19.68
CA ARG A 79 -13.41 -7.52 -20.60
C ARG A 79 -14.77 -7.97 -20.07
N ILE A 80 -15.00 -7.92 -18.77
CA ILE A 80 -16.27 -8.39 -18.20
C ILE A 80 -17.39 -7.41 -18.50
N ARG A 81 -18.50 -7.98 -18.98
CA ARG A 81 -19.77 -7.30 -19.27
C ARG A 81 -20.85 -7.95 -18.43
N SER A 82 -21.26 -7.25 -17.37
CA SER A 82 -22.22 -7.77 -16.42
C SER A 82 -23.37 -6.79 -16.18
N LYS A 83 -24.57 -7.33 -15.96
CA LYS A 83 -25.76 -6.56 -15.51
C LYS A 83 -25.55 -5.89 -14.14
N GLU A 84 -24.57 -6.34 -13.38
CA GLU A 84 -24.21 -5.75 -12.08
C GLU A 84 -23.23 -4.57 -12.20
N GLY A 85 -22.72 -4.27 -13.40
CA GLY A 85 -21.61 -3.36 -13.63
C GLY A 85 -20.28 -4.10 -13.79
N LYS A 86 -19.29 -3.43 -14.34
CA LYS A 86 -17.98 -3.97 -14.69
C LYS A 86 -17.14 -4.27 -13.43
N CYS A 87 -17.13 -3.32 -12.49
CA CYS A 87 -16.35 -3.42 -11.25
C CYS A 87 -17.16 -4.06 -10.11
N ARG A 88 -18.45 -3.68 -9.97
CA ARG A 88 -19.32 -4.21 -8.91
C ARG A 88 -19.51 -5.73 -8.97
N TYR A 89 -19.48 -6.32 -10.17
CA TYR A 89 -19.51 -7.76 -10.36
C TYR A 89 -18.47 -8.47 -9.49
N TRP A 90 -17.21 -8.03 -9.57
CA TRP A 90 -16.11 -8.62 -8.82
C TRP A 90 -16.31 -8.49 -7.31
N LEU A 91 -16.68 -7.29 -6.84
CA LEU A 91 -16.90 -7.04 -5.41
C LEU A 91 -18.04 -7.89 -4.84
N LYS A 92 -19.08 -8.13 -5.63
CA LYS A 92 -20.26 -8.89 -5.19
C LYS A 92 -19.97 -10.39 -5.13
N PHE A 93 -19.31 -10.96 -6.13
CA PHE A 93 -19.17 -12.41 -6.25
C PHE A 93 -17.87 -12.96 -5.64
N PHE A 94 -16.82 -12.17 -5.55
CA PHE A 94 -15.51 -12.63 -5.08
C PHE A 94 -15.18 -12.25 -3.62
N SER A 95 -15.99 -11.42 -2.97
CA SER A 95 -15.79 -11.05 -1.56
C SER A 95 -15.91 -12.26 -0.63
N VAL A 96 -16.92 -13.12 -0.81
CA VAL A 96 -17.12 -14.29 0.05
C VAL A 96 -16.05 -15.36 -0.17
N PRO A 97 -15.68 -15.75 -1.40
CA PRO A 97 -14.53 -16.64 -1.64
C PRO A 97 -13.22 -16.08 -1.06
N GLY A 98 -13.02 -14.75 -1.08
CA GLY A 98 -11.85 -14.10 -0.49
C GLY A 98 -11.73 -14.32 1.03
N VAL A 99 -12.86 -14.43 1.75
CA VAL A 99 -12.86 -14.81 3.19
C VAL A 99 -12.26 -16.18 3.41
N ILE A 100 -12.72 -17.13 2.60
CA ILE A 100 -12.28 -18.54 2.72
C ILE A 100 -10.77 -18.63 2.54
N VAL A 101 -10.23 -17.95 1.53
CA VAL A 101 -8.79 -17.98 1.24
C VAL A 101 -7.99 -17.29 2.35
N LEU A 102 -8.46 -16.14 2.88
CA LEU A 102 -7.81 -15.47 4.01
C LEU A 102 -7.82 -16.36 5.27
N ALA A 103 -8.94 -17.01 5.56
CA ALA A 103 -9.04 -17.92 6.70
C ALA A 103 -8.15 -19.17 6.53
N MET A 104 -8.12 -19.77 5.34
CA MET A 104 -7.27 -20.94 5.04
C MET A 104 -5.79 -20.67 5.26
N MET A 105 -5.34 -19.43 5.09
CA MET A 105 -3.95 -19.04 5.33
C MET A 105 -3.52 -19.24 6.79
N PHE A 106 -4.45 -19.14 7.75
CA PHE A 106 -4.20 -19.34 9.18
C PHE A 106 -4.79 -20.64 9.73
N ILE A 107 -5.65 -21.32 8.96
CA ILE A 107 -6.14 -22.66 9.27
C ILE A 107 -5.21 -23.66 8.56
N VAL A 108 -4.10 -23.98 9.20
CA VAL A 108 -3.06 -24.82 8.61
C VAL A 108 -3.23 -26.25 9.14
N PRO A 109 -3.48 -27.25 8.28
CA PRO A 109 -3.54 -28.66 8.69
C PRO A 109 -2.17 -29.21 9.13
N ASP A 110 -2.19 -30.27 9.92
CA ASP A 110 -0.97 -30.92 10.41
C ASP A 110 -0.38 -31.90 9.37
N PHE A 111 0.14 -31.36 8.27
CA PHE A 111 0.78 -32.12 7.19
C PHE A 111 2.30 -32.28 7.35
N GLY A 112 2.83 -31.99 8.52
CA GLY A 112 4.28 -31.86 8.73
C GLY A 112 4.87 -30.64 8.05
N THR A 113 6.16 -30.38 8.28
CA THR A 113 6.83 -29.12 7.88
C THR A 113 6.72 -28.83 6.38
N THR A 114 6.97 -29.85 5.54
CA THR A 114 6.88 -29.69 4.07
C THR A 114 5.45 -29.41 3.61
N GLY A 115 4.47 -30.14 4.17
CA GLY A 115 3.07 -29.92 3.81
C GLY A 115 2.55 -28.56 4.24
N GLN A 116 2.95 -28.08 5.41
CA GLN A 116 2.63 -26.73 5.90
C GLN A 116 3.26 -25.64 5.04
N ALA A 117 4.49 -25.83 4.56
CA ALA A 117 5.16 -24.91 3.65
C ALA A 117 4.44 -24.81 2.30
N VAL A 118 4.05 -25.96 1.73
CA VAL A 118 3.26 -26.01 0.49
C VAL A 118 1.89 -25.34 0.70
N TRP A 119 1.24 -25.64 1.82
CA TRP A 119 -0.03 -25.00 2.20
C TRP A 119 0.09 -23.48 2.26
N PHE A 120 1.15 -22.98 2.92
CA PHE A 120 1.44 -21.55 2.99
C PHE A 120 1.64 -20.95 1.61
N ALA A 121 2.50 -21.54 0.78
CA ALA A 121 2.77 -21.05 -0.57
C ALA A 121 1.49 -20.94 -1.41
N VAL A 122 0.68 -22.00 -1.40
CA VAL A 122 -0.56 -22.04 -2.17
C VAL A 122 -1.57 -21.03 -1.65
N THR A 123 -1.84 -21.00 -0.35
CA THR A 123 -2.83 -20.08 0.24
C THR A 123 -2.39 -18.64 0.14
N TYR A 124 -1.08 -18.34 0.26
CA TYR A 124 -0.54 -16.98 0.11
C TYR A 124 -0.69 -16.47 -1.33
N ILE A 125 -0.39 -17.30 -2.34
CA ILE A 125 -0.58 -16.94 -3.76
C ILE A 125 -2.06 -16.73 -4.07
N PHE A 126 -2.95 -17.61 -3.61
CA PHE A 126 -4.39 -17.45 -3.79
C PHE A 126 -4.89 -16.18 -3.10
N GLN A 127 -4.41 -15.88 -1.88
CA GLN A 127 -4.77 -14.66 -1.17
C GLN A 127 -4.33 -13.41 -1.94
N ALA A 128 -3.13 -13.40 -2.51
CA ALA A 128 -2.65 -12.33 -3.36
C ALA A 128 -3.57 -12.13 -4.59
N MET A 129 -3.97 -13.21 -5.26
CA MET A 129 -4.91 -13.17 -6.39
C MET A 129 -6.28 -12.59 -5.98
N PHE A 130 -6.88 -13.09 -4.90
CA PHE A 130 -8.18 -12.59 -4.43
C PHE A 130 -8.12 -11.14 -3.95
N HIS A 131 -7.00 -10.74 -3.35
CA HIS A 131 -6.77 -9.34 -2.98
C HIS A 131 -6.79 -8.43 -4.22
N THR A 132 -6.07 -8.81 -5.28
CA THR A 132 -6.03 -8.07 -6.54
C THR A 132 -7.41 -8.04 -7.23
N VAL A 133 -8.13 -9.18 -7.26
CA VAL A 133 -9.48 -9.31 -7.84
C VAL A 133 -10.48 -8.35 -7.19
N LEU A 134 -10.33 -8.03 -5.91
CA LEU A 134 -11.21 -7.11 -5.19
C LEU A 134 -10.69 -5.67 -5.19
N CYS A 135 -9.39 -5.46 -5.06
CA CYS A 135 -8.80 -4.13 -4.90
C CYS A 135 -8.76 -3.32 -6.21
N ILE A 136 -8.45 -3.95 -7.35
CA ILE A 136 -8.40 -3.26 -8.64
C ILE A 136 -9.78 -2.71 -9.02
N PRO A 137 -10.87 -3.50 -9.01
CA PRO A 137 -12.20 -2.97 -9.30
C PRO A 137 -12.67 -1.94 -8.28
N ALA A 138 -12.36 -2.10 -6.98
CA ALA A 138 -12.72 -1.12 -5.96
C ALA A 138 -12.06 0.24 -6.22
N ASN A 139 -10.79 0.27 -6.58
CA ASN A 139 -10.09 1.50 -6.94
C ASN A 139 -10.66 2.13 -8.24
N ALA A 140 -10.95 1.31 -9.26
CA ALA A 140 -11.52 1.76 -10.52
C ALA A 140 -12.91 2.39 -10.34
N LEU A 141 -13.72 1.88 -9.39
CA LEU A 141 -15.04 2.43 -9.08
C LEU A 141 -15.01 3.91 -8.70
N ILE A 142 -13.96 4.40 -8.03
CA ILE A 142 -13.85 5.82 -7.65
C ILE A 142 -14.00 6.72 -8.89
N GLY A 143 -13.38 6.34 -10.01
CA GLY A 143 -13.49 7.05 -11.28
C GLY A 143 -14.81 6.84 -12.03
N ARG A 144 -15.54 5.77 -11.69
CA ARG A 144 -16.77 5.35 -12.40
C ARG A 144 -18.07 5.79 -11.71
N ILE A 145 -17.99 6.21 -10.43
CA ILE A 145 -19.17 6.68 -9.65
C ILE A 145 -19.65 8.04 -10.16
N THR A 146 -18.74 8.96 -10.49
CA THR A 146 -19.07 10.32 -10.94
C THR A 146 -17.97 10.91 -11.82
N SER A 147 -18.34 11.77 -12.77
CA SER A 147 -17.40 12.58 -13.55
C SER A 147 -16.92 13.83 -12.81
N ASN A 148 -17.62 14.23 -11.72
CA ASN A 148 -17.27 15.41 -10.93
C ASN A 148 -15.95 15.25 -10.18
N GLN A 149 -14.95 16.03 -10.56
CA GLN A 149 -13.60 15.96 -9.98
C GLN A 149 -13.59 16.25 -8.47
N SER A 150 -14.39 17.21 -8.00
CA SER A 150 -14.48 17.53 -6.58
C SER A 150 -15.08 16.38 -5.76
N GLU A 151 -16.12 15.73 -6.29
CA GLU A 151 -16.74 14.57 -5.63
C GLU A 151 -15.81 13.35 -5.63
N ARG A 152 -15.09 13.10 -6.74
CA ARG A 152 -14.03 12.04 -6.78
C ARG A 152 -12.97 12.26 -5.71
N SER A 153 -12.52 13.51 -5.55
CA SER A 153 -11.53 13.86 -4.52
C SER A 153 -12.05 13.55 -3.12
N LYS A 154 -13.31 13.92 -2.81
CA LYS A 154 -13.93 13.64 -1.51
C LYS A 154 -14.09 12.14 -1.26
N ILE A 155 -14.52 11.36 -2.26
CA ILE A 155 -14.62 9.91 -2.16
C ILE A 155 -13.25 9.31 -1.84
N ASN A 156 -12.23 9.71 -2.59
CA ASN A 156 -10.86 9.22 -2.39
C ASN A 156 -10.28 9.59 -1.02
N GLN A 157 -10.52 10.83 -0.53
CA GLN A 157 -10.07 11.26 0.79
C GLN A 157 -10.67 10.41 1.90
N ILE A 158 -11.99 10.19 1.90
CA ILE A 158 -12.65 9.34 2.90
C ILE A 158 -12.12 7.91 2.80
N PHE A 159 -11.99 7.37 1.57
CA PHE A 159 -11.46 6.04 1.33
C PHE A 159 -10.03 5.88 1.87
N MET A 160 -9.15 6.88 1.72
CA MET A 160 -7.80 6.86 2.29
C MET A 160 -7.78 6.90 3.81
N ILE A 161 -8.68 7.66 4.44
CA ILE A 161 -8.83 7.67 5.91
C ILE A 161 -9.22 6.27 6.40
N PHE A 162 -10.16 5.62 5.72
CA PHE A 162 -10.58 4.26 6.07
C PHE A 162 -9.47 3.22 5.84
N ASN A 163 -8.63 3.39 4.82
CA ASN A 163 -7.44 2.56 4.62
C ASN A 163 -6.49 2.65 5.83
N LEU A 164 -6.16 3.86 6.28
CA LEU A 164 -5.31 4.06 7.45
C LEU A 164 -5.93 3.44 8.70
N ALA A 165 -7.22 3.70 8.93
CA ALA A 165 -7.95 3.14 10.07
C ALA A 165 -7.90 1.60 10.06
N GLY A 166 -8.05 0.95 8.89
CA GLY A 166 -7.98 -0.51 8.77
C GLY A 166 -6.62 -1.08 9.17
N THR A 167 -5.53 -0.49 8.67
CA THR A 167 -4.17 -0.93 8.99
C THR A 167 -3.90 -0.88 10.49
N TYR A 168 -4.11 0.27 11.07
CA TYR A 168 -3.72 0.49 12.47
C TYR A 168 -4.69 -0.13 13.47
N SER A 169 -5.99 -0.23 13.14
CA SER A 169 -6.95 -0.93 13.99
C SER A 169 -6.59 -2.39 14.18
N LEU A 170 -6.11 -3.07 13.13
CA LEU A 170 -5.65 -4.44 13.27
C LEU A 170 -4.40 -4.53 14.12
N THR A 171 -3.38 -3.72 13.84
CA THR A 171 -2.13 -3.78 14.60
C THR A 171 -2.38 -3.53 16.09
N ALA A 172 -3.31 -2.64 16.44
CA ALA A 172 -3.70 -2.38 17.82
C ALA A 172 -4.51 -3.52 18.46
N ALA A 173 -5.42 -4.14 17.70
CA ALA A 173 -6.39 -5.09 18.25
C ALA A 173 -5.99 -6.56 18.10
N ALA A 174 -5.02 -6.88 17.23
CA ALA A 174 -4.72 -8.27 16.88
C ALA A 174 -4.32 -9.12 18.09
N MET A 175 -3.34 -8.72 18.87
CA MET A 175 -2.87 -9.52 20.00
C MET A 175 -3.91 -9.65 21.13
N PRO A 176 -4.64 -8.58 21.53
CA PRO A 176 -5.80 -8.71 22.40
C PRO A 176 -6.85 -9.71 21.89
N LEU A 177 -7.17 -9.68 20.59
CA LEU A 177 -8.14 -10.60 19.99
C LEU A 177 -7.59 -12.04 19.91
N VAL A 178 -6.32 -12.21 19.59
CA VAL A 178 -5.66 -13.54 19.60
C VAL A 178 -5.75 -14.16 21.01
N LYS A 179 -5.47 -13.40 22.06
CA LYS A 179 -5.62 -13.87 23.44
C LYS A 179 -7.09 -14.15 23.80
N LEU A 180 -8.02 -13.33 23.33
CA LEU A 180 -9.46 -13.51 23.59
C LEU A 180 -9.97 -14.82 22.97
N PHE A 181 -9.59 -15.14 21.74
CA PHE A 181 -10.07 -16.33 21.02
C PHE A 181 -9.32 -17.62 21.35
N GLY A 182 -8.03 -17.52 21.69
CA GLY A 182 -7.17 -18.68 21.89
C GLY A 182 -6.69 -18.90 23.32
N GLY A 183 -6.80 -17.88 24.19
CA GLY A 183 -6.18 -17.94 25.52
C GLY A 183 -4.65 -18.07 25.39
N GLU A 184 -4.11 -19.19 25.86
CA GLU A 184 -2.69 -19.53 25.73
C GLU A 184 -2.36 -20.21 24.39
N ASP A 185 -3.36 -20.73 23.66
CA ASP A 185 -3.20 -21.34 22.34
C ASP A 185 -3.25 -20.27 21.24
N PHE A 186 -2.09 -19.71 20.94
CA PHE A 186 -1.96 -18.67 19.90
C PHE A 186 -2.40 -19.17 18.52
N ARG A 187 -2.24 -20.48 18.21
CA ARG A 187 -2.69 -21.04 16.95
C ARG A 187 -4.20 -20.88 16.78
N LYS A 188 -4.98 -21.26 17.79
CA LYS A 188 -6.45 -21.04 17.81
C LYS A 188 -6.79 -19.56 17.79
N GLY A 189 -6.03 -18.75 18.51
CA GLY A 189 -6.21 -17.30 18.54
C GLY A 189 -6.10 -16.67 17.16
N PHE A 190 -5.08 -17.01 16.39
CA PHE A 190 -4.89 -16.50 15.03
C PHE A 190 -5.95 -17.02 14.05
N VAL A 191 -6.44 -18.25 14.21
CA VAL A 191 -7.59 -18.75 13.45
C VAL A 191 -8.83 -17.89 13.71
N GLY A 192 -9.13 -17.60 14.99
CA GLY A 192 -10.24 -16.72 15.36
C GLY A 192 -10.12 -15.32 14.77
N LEU A 193 -8.92 -14.73 14.86
CA LEU A 193 -8.61 -13.44 14.26
C LEU A 193 -8.80 -13.46 12.73
N ALA A 194 -8.31 -14.50 12.06
CA ALA A 194 -8.44 -14.64 10.61
C ALA A 194 -9.90 -14.73 10.14
N ILE A 195 -10.75 -15.44 10.89
CA ILE A 195 -12.19 -15.52 10.60
C ILE A 195 -12.84 -14.13 10.75
N VAL A 196 -12.55 -13.41 11.83
CA VAL A 196 -13.10 -12.04 12.03
C VAL A 196 -12.63 -11.10 10.94
N CYS A 197 -11.33 -11.09 10.63
CA CYS A 197 -10.78 -10.28 9.54
C CYS A 197 -11.40 -10.66 8.18
N GLY A 198 -11.56 -11.95 7.91
CA GLY A 198 -12.21 -12.44 6.70
C GLY A 198 -13.65 -11.96 6.57
N VAL A 199 -14.44 -12.09 7.63
CA VAL A 199 -15.83 -11.60 7.62
C VAL A 199 -15.89 -10.08 7.38
N LEU A 200 -15.05 -9.31 8.08
CA LEU A 200 -14.96 -7.86 7.86
C LEU A 200 -14.49 -7.53 6.43
N TYR A 201 -13.58 -8.34 5.87
CA TYR A 201 -13.11 -8.21 4.49
C TYR A 201 -14.26 -8.36 3.49
N ALA A 202 -15.07 -9.42 3.61
CA ALA A 202 -16.23 -9.60 2.76
C ALA A 202 -17.28 -8.50 2.94
N LEU A 203 -17.62 -8.16 4.18
CA LEU A 203 -18.60 -7.12 4.48
C LEU A 203 -18.20 -5.78 3.87
N GLY A 204 -16.94 -5.39 3.97
CA GLY A 204 -16.46 -4.14 3.38
C GLY A 204 -16.61 -4.09 1.86
N PHE A 205 -16.29 -5.15 1.14
CA PHE A 205 -16.45 -5.18 -0.32
C PHE A 205 -17.92 -5.33 -0.74
N LEU A 206 -18.72 -6.10 -0.01
CA LEU A 206 -20.16 -6.21 -0.27
C LEU A 206 -20.89 -4.87 -0.03
N THR A 207 -20.55 -4.16 1.04
CA THR A 207 -21.10 -2.81 1.28
C THR A 207 -20.70 -1.83 0.22
N ALA A 208 -19.48 -1.89 -0.31
CA ALA A 208 -19.03 -1.07 -1.45
C ALA A 208 -19.82 -1.39 -2.72
N ALA A 209 -20.06 -2.68 -3.02
CA ALA A 209 -20.89 -3.10 -4.15
C ALA A 209 -22.33 -2.61 -4.02
N LEU A 210 -22.89 -2.61 -2.81
CA LEU A 210 -24.24 -2.10 -2.54
C LEU A 210 -24.29 -0.58 -2.62
N ALA A 211 -23.32 0.12 -2.05
CA ALA A 211 -23.27 1.58 -2.04
C ALA A 211 -23.19 2.16 -3.47
N THR A 212 -22.50 1.47 -4.38
CA THR A 212 -22.31 1.91 -5.76
C THR A 212 -23.39 1.45 -6.74
N LYS A 213 -24.42 0.74 -6.24
CA LYS A 213 -25.57 0.33 -7.05
C LYS A 213 -26.29 1.56 -7.63
N GLY A 214 -26.46 1.58 -8.97
CA GLY A 214 -27.08 2.68 -9.70
C GLY A 214 -26.17 3.88 -9.96
N TYR A 215 -24.84 3.76 -9.75
CA TYR A 215 -23.86 4.80 -10.05
C TYR A 215 -22.82 4.32 -11.06
N GLU A 216 -22.50 3.03 -11.10
CA GLU A 216 -21.61 2.48 -12.11
C GLU A 216 -22.36 2.32 -13.43
N PRO A 217 -21.82 2.85 -14.57
CA PRO A 217 -22.41 2.69 -15.88
C PRO A 217 -22.47 1.24 -16.34
N LEU A 218 -23.53 0.89 -17.06
CA LEU A 218 -23.73 -0.42 -17.70
C LEU A 218 -23.34 -0.32 -19.18
N GLU A 219 -22.04 -0.22 -19.46
CA GLU A 219 -21.48 0.04 -20.79
C GLU A 219 -21.87 -1.00 -21.86
N TYR A 220 -22.24 -2.20 -21.48
CA TYR A 220 -22.68 -3.23 -22.42
C TYR A 220 -23.96 -2.85 -23.20
N LEU A 221 -24.69 -1.82 -22.73
CA LEU A 221 -25.87 -1.29 -23.41
C LEU A 221 -25.55 -0.17 -24.42
N GLU A 222 -24.34 0.43 -24.31
CA GLU A 222 -23.90 1.49 -25.26
C GLU A 222 -23.29 0.93 -26.55
N GLU A 223 -22.69 -0.24 -26.54
CA GLU A 223 -21.93 -0.75 -27.69
C GLU A 223 -22.81 -1.23 -28.86
N GLU A 224 -24.10 -1.40 -28.67
CA GLU A 224 -25.02 -1.56 -29.79
C GLU A 224 -25.11 -0.28 -30.69
N HIS A 225 -24.73 0.88 -30.11
CA HIS A 225 -24.76 2.18 -30.79
C HIS A 225 -23.39 2.79 -31.13
N LEU A 226 -22.26 2.26 -30.63
CA LEU A 226 -20.95 2.92 -30.69
C LEU A 226 -19.83 2.12 -31.37
N SER A 227 -20.15 1.21 -32.30
CA SER A 227 -19.14 0.57 -33.17
C SER A 227 -18.36 1.54 -34.08
N GLN A 228 -18.53 2.86 -33.95
CA GLN A 228 -17.95 3.87 -34.86
C GLN A 228 -16.98 4.91 -34.25
N LYS A 229 -16.68 4.91 -32.95
CA LYS A 229 -15.64 5.82 -32.45
C LYS A 229 -14.49 5.06 -31.77
N LYS A 230 -13.58 4.53 -32.62
CA LYS A 230 -12.20 4.25 -32.18
C LYS A 230 -11.53 5.58 -31.85
N GLY A 231 -11.52 5.94 -30.56
CA GLY A 231 -10.70 7.04 -30.06
C GLY A 231 -9.24 6.75 -30.35
N SER A 232 -8.57 7.72 -30.92
CA SER A 232 -7.15 7.74 -31.24
C SER A 232 -6.33 7.50 -29.97
N ALA A 233 -5.93 6.26 -29.72
CA ALA A 233 -4.87 5.96 -28.78
C ALA A 233 -3.57 6.53 -29.37
N SER A 234 -2.84 7.33 -28.59
CA SER A 234 -1.53 7.85 -28.96
C SER A 234 -0.67 6.74 -29.56
N LYS A 235 -0.15 6.96 -30.78
CA LYS A 235 0.67 6.01 -31.55
C LYS A 235 2.07 5.79 -31.00
N THR A 236 2.38 6.25 -29.78
CA THR A 236 3.71 6.08 -29.16
C THR A 236 3.86 4.62 -28.74
N SER A 237 4.92 3.96 -29.22
CA SER A 237 5.25 2.59 -28.85
C SER A 237 5.49 2.49 -27.34
N LEU A 238 5.03 1.38 -26.71
CA LEU A 238 5.30 1.11 -25.28
C LEU A 238 6.79 1.20 -24.95
N LYS A 239 7.66 0.73 -25.88
CA LYS A 239 9.11 0.80 -25.75
C LYS A 239 9.64 2.24 -25.73
N GLU A 240 9.11 3.11 -26.60
CA GLU A 240 9.48 4.54 -26.64
C GLU A 240 9.04 5.26 -25.37
N THR A 241 7.85 4.95 -24.85
CA THR A 241 7.35 5.53 -23.62
C THR A 241 8.22 5.09 -22.41
N LEU A 242 8.58 3.80 -22.31
CA LEU A 242 9.48 3.31 -21.27
C LEU A 242 10.87 3.94 -21.34
N LEU A 243 11.44 4.09 -22.54
CA LEU A 243 12.71 4.77 -22.73
C LEU A 243 12.62 6.26 -22.35
N ALA A 244 11.53 6.94 -22.68
CA ALA A 244 11.30 8.32 -22.29
C ALA A 244 11.25 8.49 -20.77
N LEU A 245 10.63 7.55 -20.05
CA LEU A 245 10.60 7.54 -18.57
C LEU A 245 12.00 7.33 -17.96
N LEU A 246 12.80 6.43 -18.50
CA LEU A 246 14.16 6.21 -18.04
C LEU A 246 15.07 7.44 -18.26
N HIS A 247 14.73 8.32 -19.21
CA HIS A 247 15.39 9.61 -19.40
C HIS A 247 14.84 10.73 -18.52
N ASN A 248 13.74 10.48 -17.80
CA ASN A 248 13.16 11.43 -16.86
C ASN A 248 13.79 11.29 -15.47
N ASN A 249 14.86 12.05 -15.22
CA ASN A 249 15.60 11.99 -13.96
C ASN A 249 14.73 12.34 -12.74
N TYR A 250 13.72 13.23 -12.91
CA TYR A 250 12.81 13.57 -11.81
C TYR A 250 11.93 12.38 -11.44
N TRP A 251 11.40 11.69 -12.44
CA TRP A 251 10.63 10.47 -12.24
C TRP A 251 11.44 9.36 -11.59
N LEU A 252 12.68 9.14 -12.01
CA LEU A 252 13.56 8.15 -11.39
C LEU A 252 13.80 8.43 -9.90
N LEU A 253 13.94 9.71 -9.51
CA LEU A 253 14.05 10.09 -8.10
C LEU A 253 12.75 9.83 -7.34
N CYS A 254 11.58 10.10 -7.93
CA CYS A 254 10.29 9.77 -7.33
C CYS A 254 10.11 8.25 -7.13
N VAL A 255 10.53 7.45 -8.12
CA VAL A 255 10.56 5.98 -8.04
C VAL A 255 11.48 5.51 -6.91
N GLY A 256 12.66 6.15 -6.77
CA GLY A 256 13.60 5.90 -5.66
C GLY A 256 12.98 6.20 -4.29
N VAL A 257 12.32 7.35 -4.14
CA VAL A 257 11.60 7.70 -2.90
C VAL A 257 10.57 6.63 -2.55
N ALA A 258 9.76 6.21 -3.52
CA ALA A 258 8.74 5.18 -3.30
C ALA A 258 9.34 3.82 -2.92
N PHE A 259 10.41 3.41 -3.57
CA PHE A 259 11.09 2.14 -3.32
C PHE A 259 11.73 2.10 -1.92
N PHE A 260 12.55 3.11 -1.59
CA PHE A 260 13.33 3.10 -0.35
C PHE A 260 12.47 3.29 0.89
N SER A 261 11.42 4.12 0.84
CA SER A 261 10.50 4.29 1.97
C SER A 261 9.79 2.99 2.30
N VAL A 262 9.26 2.30 1.29
CA VAL A 262 8.49 1.07 1.48
C VAL A 262 9.37 -0.14 1.78
N LEU A 263 10.60 -0.19 1.26
CA LEU A 263 11.59 -1.21 1.60
C LEU A 263 11.89 -1.23 3.11
N GLY A 264 12.18 -0.06 3.68
CA GLY A 264 12.45 0.06 5.11
C GLY A 264 11.25 -0.30 5.98
N GLU A 265 10.07 0.23 5.65
CA GLU A 265 8.85 -0.10 6.39
C GLU A 265 8.49 -1.59 6.28
N GLY A 266 8.61 -2.18 5.10
CA GLY A 266 8.33 -3.59 4.87
C GLY A 266 9.24 -4.52 5.67
N THR A 267 10.54 -4.19 5.77
CA THR A 267 11.48 -4.97 6.59
C THR A 267 11.10 -4.91 8.07
N SER A 268 10.76 -3.73 8.57
CA SER A 268 10.31 -3.56 9.96
C SER A 268 9.05 -4.37 10.27
N LEU A 269 8.10 -4.45 9.33
CA LEU A 269 6.86 -5.22 9.54
C LEU A 269 7.11 -6.73 9.69
N ALA A 270 8.15 -7.28 9.07
CA ALA A 270 8.45 -8.71 9.13
C ALA A 270 8.79 -9.20 10.53
N SER A 271 9.50 -8.39 11.31
CA SER A 271 9.96 -8.73 12.67
C SER A 271 9.35 -7.82 13.76
N LEU A 272 8.28 -7.08 13.42
CA LEU A 272 7.67 -6.14 14.36
C LEU A 272 7.18 -6.83 15.64
N VAL A 273 6.50 -7.96 15.50
CA VAL A 273 5.94 -8.72 16.62
C VAL A 273 7.07 -9.24 17.51
N GLN A 274 8.09 -9.85 16.91
CA GLN A 274 9.27 -10.36 17.61
C GLN A 274 10.04 -9.25 18.34
N HIS A 275 10.16 -8.07 17.71
CA HIS A 275 10.79 -6.91 18.33
C HIS A 275 10.06 -6.47 19.62
N PHE A 276 8.72 -6.40 19.59
CA PHE A 276 7.94 -6.10 20.79
C PHE A 276 8.03 -7.21 21.86
N GLN A 277 8.06 -8.47 21.41
CA GLN A 277 8.10 -9.62 22.30
C GLN A 277 9.45 -9.78 22.99
N TYR A 278 10.57 -9.75 22.23
CA TYR A 278 11.88 -10.14 22.71
C TYR A 278 12.81 -8.96 23.09
N ASN A 279 12.65 -7.80 22.43
CA ASN A 279 13.48 -6.62 22.74
C ASN A 279 12.81 -5.73 23.77
N LEU A 280 11.50 -5.47 23.64
CA LEU A 280 10.77 -4.59 24.54
C LEU A 280 10.07 -5.33 25.68
N GLY A 281 9.89 -6.65 25.56
CA GLY A 281 9.30 -7.50 26.61
C GLY A 281 7.80 -7.26 26.86
N ASP A 282 7.15 -6.41 26.05
CA ASP A 282 5.74 -6.04 26.23
C ASP A 282 5.02 -5.89 24.89
N MET A 283 4.22 -6.91 24.55
CA MET A 283 3.37 -6.89 23.35
C MET A 283 2.20 -5.88 23.46
N GLY A 284 1.83 -5.44 24.67
CA GLY A 284 0.80 -4.42 24.88
C GLY A 284 1.21 -3.06 24.31
N LEU A 285 2.50 -2.80 24.23
CA LEU A 285 3.03 -1.59 23.58
C LEU A 285 2.70 -1.50 22.09
N MET A 286 2.39 -2.62 21.40
CA MET A 286 1.93 -2.59 20.01
C MET A 286 0.63 -1.79 19.83
N THR A 287 -0.27 -1.84 20.82
CA THR A 287 -1.50 -1.05 20.79
C THR A 287 -1.17 0.44 20.90
N THR A 288 -0.34 0.83 21.86
CA THR A 288 0.11 2.23 22.04
C THR A 288 0.86 2.72 20.79
N TYR A 289 1.75 1.91 20.24
CA TYR A 289 2.46 2.14 18.99
C TYR A 289 1.49 2.46 17.85
N SER A 290 0.45 1.63 17.67
CA SER A 290 -0.52 1.78 16.58
C SER A 290 -1.33 3.06 16.70
N VAL A 291 -1.79 3.40 17.91
CA VAL A 291 -2.57 4.63 18.16
C VAL A 291 -1.73 5.87 17.88
N ILE A 292 -0.51 5.91 18.34
CA ILE A 292 0.43 7.01 18.11
C ILE A 292 0.71 7.14 16.60
N SER A 293 0.90 6.01 15.89
CA SER A 293 1.13 5.97 14.44
C SER A 293 0.01 6.67 13.67
N VAL A 294 -1.25 6.30 13.96
CA VAL A 294 -2.42 6.92 13.30
C VAL A 294 -2.41 8.42 13.47
N ILE A 295 -2.33 8.88 14.72
CA ILE A 295 -2.40 10.31 15.05
C ILE A 295 -1.29 11.06 14.33
N THR A 296 -0.06 10.55 14.42
CA THR A 296 1.11 11.24 13.88
C THR A 296 1.12 11.22 12.34
N THR A 297 0.74 10.11 11.73
CA THR A 297 0.62 10.02 10.27
C THR A 297 -0.44 10.98 9.73
N VAL A 298 -1.60 11.07 10.41
CA VAL A 298 -2.66 12.02 10.03
C VAL A 298 -2.17 13.46 10.17
N ILE A 299 -1.47 13.82 11.26
CA ILE A 299 -0.88 15.15 11.42
C ILE A 299 0.12 15.43 10.29
N GLY A 300 0.97 14.48 9.93
CA GLY A 300 1.88 14.58 8.79
C GLY A 300 1.14 14.90 7.48
N ILE A 301 0.10 14.13 7.16
CA ILE A 301 -0.72 14.34 5.96
C ILE A 301 -1.41 15.72 5.98
N LEU A 302 -2.00 16.12 7.09
CA LEU A 302 -2.70 17.41 7.21
C LEU A 302 -1.75 18.61 7.10
N SER A 303 -0.50 18.44 7.50
CA SER A 303 0.52 19.49 7.39
C SER A 303 1.01 19.74 5.95
N LEU A 304 0.72 18.79 5.02
CA LEU A 304 1.18 18.81 3.62
C LEU A 304 0.89 20.15 2.93
N GLY A 305 -0.35 20.66 3.02
CA GLY A 305 -0.76 21.89 2.33
C GLY A 305 -0.04 23.15 2.82
N ILE A 306 0.39 23.17 4.08
CA ILE A 306 1.16 24.27 4.68
C ILE A 306 2.63 24.16 4.25
N LEU A 307 3.18 22.96 4.32
CA LEU A 307 4.59 22.69 4.03
C LEU A 307 4.90 22.86 2.54
N THR A 308 4.06 22.35 1.65
CA THR A 308 4.27 22.51 0.20
C THR A 308 4.18 23.95 -0.27
N LYS A 309 3.35 24.78 0.36
CA LYS A 309 3.31 26.24 0.08
C LYS A 309 4.59 26.96 0.49
N LYS A 310 5.27 26.52 1.57
CA LYS A 310 6.48 27.16 2.09
C LYS A 310 7.76 26.63 1.49
N LEU A 311 7.85 25.31 1.30
CA LEU A 311 9.07 24.61 0.94
C LEU A 311 9.05 24.06 -0.49
N GLY A 312 7.89 24.08 -1.17
CA GLY A 312 7.67 23.37 -2.40
C GLY A 312 7.43 21.85 -2.18
N ASN A 313 7.21 21.11 -3.27
CA ASN A 313 6.94 19.68 -3.19
C ASN A 313 8.22 18.89 -2.86
N ALA A 314 9.32 19.15 -3.55
CA ALA A 314 10.61 18.49 -3.28
C ALA A 314 11.19 18.90 -1.92
N GLY A 315 11.02 20.16 -1.49
CA GLY A 315 11.42 20.62 -0.17
C GLY A 315 10.65 19.92 0.96
N THR A 316 9.37 19.69 0.77
CA THR A 316 8.54 18.94 1.71
C THR A 316 8.95 17.45 1.74
N ALA A 317 9.26 16.85 0.59
CA ALA A 317 9.76 15.48 0.51
C ALA A 317 11.13 15.33 1.20
N PHE A 318 12.02 16.33 1.06
CA PHE A 318 13.31 16.35 1.75
C PHE A 318 13.12 16.42 3.26
N LEU A 319 12.28 17.35 3.76
CA LEU A 319 11.95 17.43 5.19
C LEU A 319 11.38 16.12 5.72
N ALA A 320 10.47 15.49 4.97
CA ALA A 320 9.86 14.23 5.32
C ALA A 320 10.89 13.09 5.43
N GLY A 321 11.84 13.02 4.49
CA GLY A 321 12.96 12.08 4.52
C GLY A 321 13.86 12.30 5.74
N VAL A 322 14.20 13.57 6.04
CA VAL A 322 15.03 13.93 7.21
C VAL A 322 14.32 13.59 8.52
N LEU A 323 13.03 13.89 8.65
CA LEU A 323 12.24 13.53 9.85
C LEU A 323 12.16 12.02 10.01
N GLY A 324 11.90 11.28 8.92
CA GLY A 324 11.91 9.82 8.93
C GLY A 324 13.26 9.27 9.39
N PHE A 325 14.34 9.71 8.75
CA PHE A 325 15.71 9.31 9.14
C PHE A 325 16.01 9.60 10.60
N ALA A 326 15.76 10.84 11.06
CA ALA A 326 16.06 11.26 12.42
C ALA A 326 15.24 10.47 13.46
N GLY A 327 13.95 10.25 13.21
CA GLY A 327 13.09 9.51 14.14
C GLY A 327 13.48 8.04 14.28
N TRP A 328 13.75 7.36 13.16
CA TRP A 328 14.19 5.97 13.18
C TRP A 328 15.61 5.82 13.73
N MET A 329 16.51 6.75 13.42
CA MET A 329 17.88 6.75 13.95
C MET A 329 17.90 7.03 15.44
N LEU A 330 17.04 7.92 15.96
CA LEU A 330 16.90 8.17 17.39
C LEU A 330 16.54 6.89 18.14
N ARG A 331 15.63 6.08 17.61
CA ARG A 331 15.27 4.77 18.20
C ARG A 331 16.40 3.76 18.15
N PHE A 332 17.25 3.80 17.13
CA PHE A 332 18.42 2.93 17.01
C PHE A 332 19.51 3.29 18.04
N VAL A 333 19.88 4.57 18.06
CA VAL A 333 20.99 5.06 18.94
C VAL A 333 20.64 4.97 20.40
N PHE A 334 19.38 5.15 20.76
CA PHE A 334 18.89 5.16 22.13
C PHE A 334 17.98 3.95 22.43
N ALA A 335 18.31 2.80 21.84
CA ALA A 335 17.51 1.57 22.00
C ALA A 335 17.30 1.17 23.47
N ASP A 336 18.33 1.34 24.30
CA ASP A 336 18.33 1.02 25.73
C ASP A 336 17.86 2.19 26.62
N ALA A 337 17.45 3.31 26.02
CA ALA A 337 16.97 4.47 26.74
C ALA A 337 15.52 4.29 27.21
N SER A 338 15.02 5.29 27.95
CA SER A 338 13.66 5.28 28.46
C SER A 338 12.61 5.14 27.35
N ALA A 339 11.45 4.57 27.68
CA ALA A 339 10.27 4.48 26.78
C ALA A 339 9.89 5.84 26.17
N THR A 340 10.17 6.95 26.86
CA THR A 340 9.91 8.32 26.37
C THR A 340 10.73 8.63 25.10
N VAL A 341 12.01 8.27 25.07
CA VAL A 341 12.88 8.51 23.91
C VAL A 341 12.45 7.64 22.74
N PHE A 342 12.08 6.39 23.00
CA PHE A 342 11.54 5.48 22.01
C PHE A 342 10.25 6.05 21.36
N ILE A 343 9.31 6.54 22.17
CA ILE A 343 8.06 7.14 21.70
C ILE A 343 8.35 8.44 20.94
N ALA A 344 9.25 9.30 21.40
CA ALA A 344 9.61 10.55 20.71
C ALA A 344 10.20 10.27 19.31
N GLY A 345 11.15 9.33 19.21
CA GLY A 345 11.71 8.91 17.93
C GLY A 345 10.65 8.35 16.99
N PHE A 346 9.72 7.59 17.56
CA PHE A 346 8.61 7.02 16.80
C PHE A 346 7.66 8.12 16.25
N ILE A 347 7.27 9.10 17.05
CA ILE A 347 6.43 10.24 16.62
C ILE A 347 7.09 10.98 15.44
N ILE A 348 8.38 11.29 15.57
CA ILE A 348 9.14 11.98 14.53
C ILE A 348 9.19 11.15 13.24
N GLY A 349 9.51 9.85 13.34
CA GLY A 349 9.57 8.93 12.21
C GLY A 349 8.24 8.77 11.48
N ALA A 350 7.16 8.55 12.24
CA ALA A 350 5.81 8.40 11.68
C ALA A 350 5.28 9.67 11.01
N ALA A 351 5.65 10.86 11.51
CA ALA A 351 5.35 12.12 10.84
C ALA A 351 6.05 12.21 9.48
N GLY A 352 7.32 11.78 9.41
CA GLY A 352 8.07 11.68 8.15
C GLY A 352 7.39 10.74 7.16
N SER A 353 7.00 9.53 7.61
CA SER A 353 6.29 8.53 6.77
C SER A 353 4.99 9.09 6.20
N GLY A 354 4.17 9.73 7.05
CA GLY A 354 2.92 10.35 6.63
C GLY A 354 3.11 11.43 5.56
N LEU A 355 4.13 12.27 5.74
CA LEU A 355 4.48 13.31 4.76
C LEU A 355 4.97 12.72 3.44
N VAL A 356 5.85 11.70 3.45
CA VAL A 356 6.36 11.04 2.23
C VAL A 356 5.19 10.47 1.43
N SER A 357 4.30 9.72 2.09
CA SER A 357 3.15 9.09 1.43
C SER A 357 2.21 10.08 0.74
N ALA A 358 2.09 11.29 1.29
CA ALA A 358 1.23 12.34 0.76
C ALA A 358 1.92 13.17 -0.33
N VAL A 359 3.20 13.57 -0.14
CA VAL A 359 3.89 14.49 -1.04
C VAL A 359 4.36 13.82 -2.34
N ILE A 360 4.60 12.50 -2.33
CA ILE A 360 5.14 11.81 -3.49
C ILE A 360 4.26 11.93 -4.74
N ILE A 361 2.94 11.96 -4.56
CA ILE A 361 1.98 12.15 -5.67
C ILE A 361 2.17 13.53 -6.32
N LEU A 362 2.42 14.58 -5.51
CA LEU A 362 2.68 15.93 -6.03
C LEU A 362 4.02 15.98 -6.79
N CYS A 363 5.05 15.33 -6.26
CA CYS A 363 6.34 15.22 -6.95
C CYS A 363 6.22 14.44 -8.29
N LEU A 364 5.36 13.43 -8.36
CA LEU A 364 5.08 12.71 -9.61
C LEU A 364 4.40 13.60 -10.65
N LEU A 365 3.48 14.48 -10.24
CA LEU A 365 2.87 15.46 -11.13
C LEU A 365 3.90 16.46 -11.66
N ASP A 366 4.85 16.91 -10.84
CA ASP A 366 5.96 17.76 -11.27
C ASP A 366 6.90 17.03 -12.23
N SER A 367 7.15 15.73 -11.98
CA SER A 367 7.97 14.89 -12.85
C SER A 367 7.35 14.70 -14.24
N ARG A 368 6.01 14.72 -14.35
CA ARG A 368 5.29 14.73 -15.62
C ARG A 368 5.65 15.95 -16.45
N VAL A 369 5.57 17.14 -15.84
CA VAL A 369 5.89 18.41 -16.54
C VAL A 369 7.33 18.39 -17.04
N TYR A 370 8.27 17.95 -16.20
CA TYR A 370 9.68 17.82 -16.57
C TYR A 370 9.89 16.79 -17.70
N GLY A 371 9.22 15.63 -17.62
CA GLY A 371 9.31 14.57 -18.63
C GLY A 371 8.77 15.02 -19.98
N HIS A 372 7.61 15.67 -20.01
CA HIS A 372 7.02 16.21 -21.23
C HIS A 372 7.93 17.27 -21.90
N TRP A 373 8.52 18.16 -21.10
CA TRP A 373 9.47 19.16 -21.61
C TRP A 373 10.70 18.51 -22.25
N LYS A 374 11.24 17.45 -21.64
CA LYS A 374 12.50 16.80 -22.06
C LYS A 374 12.32 15.82 -23.22
N THR A 375 11.22 15.07 -23.25
CA THR A 375 11.01 13.95 -24.18
C THR A 375 9.85 14.13 -25.17
N GLY A 376 8.99 15.12 -24.92
CA GLY A 376 7.77 15.34 -25.71
C GLY A 376 6.68 14.28 -25.47
N VAL A 377 6.94 13.26 -24.64
CA VAL A 377 5.98 12.19 -24.35
C VAL A 377 5.20 12.54 -23.08
N ASP A 378 3.87 12.51 -23.20
CA ASP A 378 2.95 12.73 -22.08
C ASP A 378 2.13 11.44 -21.86
N ASN A 379 2.44 10.70 -20.78
CA ASN A 379 1.75 9.46 -20.45
C ASN A 379 1.62 9.27 -18.94
N ASP A 380 0.54 9.81 -18.38
CA ASP A 380 0.25 9.77 -16.93
C ASP A 380 0.13 8.35 -16.38
N ALA A 381 -0.49 7.46 -17.14
CA ALA A 381 -0.76 6.11 -16.67
C ALA A 381 0.52 5.32 -16.44
N ILE A 382 1.50 5.41 -17.34
CA ILE A 382 2.77 4.69 -17.21
C ILE A 382 3.65 5.33 -16.13
N LEU A 383 3.61 6.66 -15.99
CA LEU A 383 4.33 7.39 -14.94
C LEU A 383 3.86 6.96 -13.54
N MET A 384 2.54 6.87 -13.33
CA MET A 384 1.96 6.40 -12.07
C MET A 384 2.18 4.90 -11.84
N SER A 385 2.14 4.08 -12.89
CA SER A 385 2.39 2.63 -12.78
C SER A 385 3.80 2.32 -12.32
N GLY A 386 4.81 3.08 -12.76
CA GLY A 386 6.19 2.90 -12.32
C GLY A 386 6.39 3.17 -10.84
N HIS A 387 5.77 4.20 -10.28
CA HIS A 387 5.77 4.47 -8.85
C HIS A 387 5.12 3.31 -8.05
N THR A 388 3.95 2.84 -8.51
CA THR A 388 3.24 1.74 -7.87
C THR A 388 4.06 0.45 -7.91
N THR A 389 4.70 0.15 -9.05
CA THR A 389 5.58 -1.02 -9.21
C THR A 389 6.78 -0.94 -8.28
N ALA A 390 7.44 0.21 -8.19
CA ALA A 390 8.58 0.40 -7.28
C ALA A 390 8.20 0.18 -5.82
N SER A 391 7.06 0.70 -5.38
CA SER A 391 6.53 0.45 -4.04
C SER A 391 6.25 -1.03 -3.79
N LYS A 392 5.68 -1.74 -4.77
CA LYS A 392 5.44 -3.19 -4.65
C LYS A 392 6.74 -4.00 -4.58
N VAL A 393 7.74 -3.64 -5.38
CA VAL A 393 9.06 -4.29 -5.36
C VAL A 393 9.74 -4.06 -4.01
N GLY A 394 9.72 -2.83 -3.48
CA GLY A 394 10.26 -2.53 -2.14
C GLY A 394 9.57 -3.33 -1.05
N PHE A 395 8.23 -3.39 -1.08
CA PHE A 395 7.43 -4.17 -0.12
C PHE A 395 7.53 -5.69 -0.32
N ALA A 396 8.00 -6.16 -1.48
CA ALA A 396 8.29 -7.58 -1.70
C ALA A 396 9.64 -7.97 -1.07
N ILE A 397 10.66 -7.14 -1.30
CA ILE A 397 12.04 -7.41 -0.88
C ILE A 397 12.20 -7.28 0.64
N GLY A 398 11.65 -6.21 1.25
CA GLY A 398 11.84 -5.90 2.66
C GLY A 398 11.46 -7.06 3.59
N PRO A 399 10.19 -7.50 3.64
CA PRO A 399 9.78 -8.57 4.52
C PRO A 399 10.44 -9.93 4.20
N SER A 400 10.74 -10.16 2.92
CA SER A 400 11.38 -11.43 2.50
C SER A 400 12.81 -11.53 3.03
N ILE A 401 13.59 -10.46 2.91
CA ILE A 401 14.96 -10.43 3.46
C ILE A 401 14.91 -10.52 4.98
N GLY A 402 14.03 -9.77 5.65
CA GLY A 402 13.87 -9.83 7.10
C GLY A 402 13.59 -11.26 7.58
N ALA A 403 12.65 -11.96 6.95
CA ALA A 403 12.37 -13.35 7.30
C ALA A 403 13.57 -14.30 7.04
N MET A 404 14.29 -14.12 5.92
CA MET A 404 15.47 -14.95 5.61
C MET A 404 16.62 -14.76 6.62
N LEU A 405 16.78 -13.56 7.16
CA LEU A 405 17.83 -13.25 8.13
C LEU A 405 17.62 -13.96 9.46
N LEU A 406 16.41 -14.39 9.82
CA LEU A 406 16.13 -15.16 11.02
C LEU A 406 16.97 -16.46 11.08
N ASP A 407 17.09 -17.17 9.97
CA ASP A 407 17.88 -18.41 9.91
C ASP A 407 19.39 -18.13 10.01
N VAL A 408 19.86 -17.01 9.43
CA VAL A 408 21.26 -16.60 9.50
C VAL A 408 21.73 -16.36 10.94
N VAL A 409 20.85 -15.81 11.79
CA VAL A 409 21.15 -15.53 13.20
C VAL A 409 20.78 -16.69 14.14
N ASN A 410 20.38 -17.84 13.59
CA ASN A 410 19.93 -19.00 14.35
C ASN A 410 18.77 -18.69 15.31
N TYR A 411 17.76 -18.01 14.81
CA TYR A 411 16.55 -17.70 15.56
C TYR A 411 15.85 -18.97 16.04
N VAL A 412 15.51 -19.02 17.33
CA VAL A 412 14.78 -20.14 17.92
C VAL A 412 13.36 -19.70 18.28
N PRO A 413 12.32 -20.16 17.56
CA PRO A 413 10.94 -19.80 17.84
C PRO A 413 10.52 -20.10 19.28
N GLN A 414 9.77 -19.22 19.90
CA GLN A 414 9.22 -19.37 21.27
C GLN A 414 10.24 -19.63 22.39
N ALA A 415 11.52 -19.38 22.16
CA ALA A 415 12.50 -19.44 23.24
C ALA A 415 12.16 -18.41 24.33
N ALA A 416 12.36 -18.76 25.60
CA ALA A 416 12.13 -17.85 26.72
C ALA A 416 13.01 -16.60 26.62
N GLU A 417 14.24 -16.76 26.14
CA GLU A 417 15.16 -15.68 25.82
C GLU A 417 15.83 -15.95 24.47
N GLN A 418 16.02 -14.90 23.69
CA GLN A 418 16.77 -14.94 22.44
C GLN A 418 18.22 -14.51 22.67
N SER A 419 19.11 -15.00 21.80
CA SER A 419 20.49 -14.53 21.81
C SER A 419 20.58 -13.03 21.49
N GLU A 420 21.64 -12.36 21.96
CA GLU A 420 21.88 -10.95 21.68
C GLU A 420 22.00 -10.67 20.16
N THR A 421 22.51 -11.63 19.38
CA THR A 421 22.59 -11.53 17.93
C THR A 421 21.18 -11.44 17.31
N VAL A 422 20.23 -12.22 17.80
CA VAL A 422 18.82 -12.20 17.34
C VAL A 422 18.14 -10.90 17.75
N LYS A 423 18.31 -10.46 18.99
CA LYS A 423 17.76 -9.19 19.47
C LYS A 423 18.30 -8.01 18.68
N ASN A 424 19.58 -8.02 18.36
CA ASN A 424 20.22 -7.00 17.52
C ASN A 424 19.67 -7.02 16.08
N LEU A 425 19.38 -8.19 15.50
CA LEU A 425 18.72 -8.26 14.20
C LEU A 425 17.34 -7.56 14.26
N PHE A 426 16.50 -7.89 15.25
CA PHE A 426 15.19 -7.25 15.40
C PHE A 426 15.30 -5.74 15.60
N LEU A 427 16.30 -5.28 16.36
CA LEU A 427 16.57 -3.87 16.53
C LEU A 427 16.94 -3.21 15.20
N ILE A 428 17.87 -3.80 14.45
CA ILE A 428 18.33 -3.28 13.15
C ILE A 428 17.17 -3.21 12.14
N GLU A 429 16.38 -4.27 12.04
CA GLU A 429 15.24 -4.33 11.12
C GLU A 429 14.14 -3.32 11.46
N ASN A 430 13.92 -3.07 12.76
CA ASN A 430 12.87 -2.17 13.23
C ASN A 430 13.32 -0.72 13.44
N THR A 431 14.60 -0.40 13.22
CA THR A 431 15.12 0.95 13.44
C THR A 431 16.11 1.39 12.37
N LEU A 432 17.26 0.71 12.22
CA LEU A 432 18.34 1.12 11.32
C LEU A 432 17.94 0.99 9.83
N VAL A 433 17.31 -0.11 9.45
CA VAL A 433 16.91 -0.34 8.04
C VAL A 433 15.90 0.71 7.57
N PRO A 434 14.80 0.99 8.31
CA PRO A 434 13.93 2.12 8.00
C PRO A 434 14.65 3.47 8.01
N ALA A 435 15.55 3.72 8.96
CA ALA A 435 16.34 4.95 9.00
C ALA A 435 17.14 5.14 7.71
N LEU A 436 17.87 4.13 7.27
CA LEU A 436 18.63 4.17 6.00
C LEU A 436 17.71 4.37 4.80
N GLY A 437 16.56 3.71 4.77
CA GLY A 437 15.53 3.91 3.75
C GLY A 437 15.11 5.37 3.65
N TYR A 438 14.74 6.00 4.78
CA TYR A 438 14.37 7.42 4.83
C TYR A 438 15.56 8.36 4.58
N GLY A 439 16.76 7.97 4.94
CA GLY A 439 17.99 8.68 4.56
C GLY A 439 18.15 8.76 3.04
N LEU A 440 17.92 7.63 2.34
CA LEU A 440 17.95 7.58 0.86
C LEU A 440 16.78 8.38 0.26
N VAL A 441 15.61 8.39 0.90
CA VAL A 441 14.49 9.27 0.53
C VAL A 441 14.95 10.74 0.58
N ALA A 442 15.59 11.16 1.67
CA ALA A 442 16.12 12.52 1.80
C ALA A 442 17.16 12.84 0.70
N VAL A 443 18.05 11.91 0.39
CA VAL A 443 19.03 12.08 -0.71
C VAL A 443 18.33 12.24 -2.07
N CYS A 444 17.36 11.39 -2.40
CA CYS A 444 16.57 11.51 -3.63
C CYS A 444 15.86 12.88 -3.68
N ALA A 445 15.19 13.26 -2.60
CA ALA A 445 14.47 14.53 -2.51
C ALA A 445 15.41 15.75 -2.59
N PHE A 446 16.63 15.66 -2.05
CA PHE A 446 17.65 16.71 -2.19
C PHE A 446 18.00 16.98 -3.67
N PHE A 447 18.17 15.93 -4.46
CA PHE A 447 18.38 16.09 -5.90
C PHE A 447 17.13 16.62 -6.63
N MET A 448 15.92 16.27 -6.15
CA MET A 448 14.67 16.82 -6.68
C MET A 448 14.56 18.33 -6.48
N LEU A 449 15.10 18.90 -5.39
CA LEU A 449 15.11 20.35 -5.16
C LEU A 449 15.76 21.14 -6.31
N ARG A 450 16.83 20.60 -6.91
CA ARG A 450 17.51 21.24 -8.04
C ARG A 450 16.63 21.25 -9.31
N LEU A 451 15.85 20.21 -9.49
CA LEU A 451 14.95 20.07 -10.65
C LEU A 451 13.68 20.92 -10.45
N GLU A 452 13.14 20.96 -9.24
CA GLU A 452 11.97 21.78 -8.90
C GLU A 452 12.20 23.28 -9.16
N LYS A 453 13.39 23.79 -8.86
CA LYS A 453 13.77 25.20 -9.15
C LYS A 453 13.68 25.56 -10.63
N LYS A 454 13.78 24.58 -11.54
CA LYS A 454 13.67 24.78 -12.99
C LYS A 454 12.23 24.69 -13.50
N LEU A 455 11.28 24.18 -12.71
CA LEU A 455 9.91 23.97 -13.15
C LEU A 455 9.19 25.24 -13.65
N PRO A 456 9.35 26.43 -13.02
CA PRO A 456 8.72 27.66 -13.53
C PRO A 456 9.19 28.00 -14.96
N GLN A 457 10.50 27.88 -15.23
CA GLN A 457 11.07 28.13 -16.56
C GLN A 457 10.57 27.09 -17.57
N ILE A 458 10.56 25.82 -17.17
CA ILE A 458 10.06 24.70 -18.00
C ILE A 458 8.59 24.92 -18.39
N LYS A 459 7.74 25.36 -17.45
CA LYS A 459 6.33 25.65 -17.72
C LYS A 459 6.19 26.79 -18.73
N ALA A 460 6.94 27.87 -18.56
CA ALA A 460 6.95 29.01 -19.50
C ALA A 460 7.41 28.58 -20.91
N GLU A 461 8.46 27.75 -21.02
CA GLU A 461 8.91 27.20 -22.30
C GLU A 461 7.87 26.31 -22.98
N LEU A 462 7.16 25.47 -22.20
CA LEU A 462 6.10 24.61 -22.72
C LEU A 462 4.91 25.44 -23.23
N GLU A 463 4.52 26.49 -22.52
CA GLU A 463 3.47 27.43 -22.94
C GLU A 463 3.87 28.14 -24.23
N ALA A 464 5.12 28.62 -24.36
CA ALA A 464 5.62 29.23 -25.58
C ALA A 464 5.63 28.25 -26.77
N ARG A 465 6.03 27.00 -26.56
CA ARG A 465 5.97 25.96 -27.62
C ARG A 465 4.53 25.63 -28.04
N ALA A 466 3.58 25.66 -27.11
CA ALA A 466 2.16 25.44 -27.42
C ALA A 466 1.58 26.59 -28.25
N PHE A 467 1.94 27.83 -27.92
CA PHE A 467 1.50 29.02 -28.64
C PHE A 467 1.98 29.02 -30.11
N ASN A 468 3.27 28.74 -30.32
CA ASN A 468 3.84 28.70 -31.69
C ASN A 468 3.24 27.59 -32.56
N LYS A 469 2.79 26.44 -31.96
CA LYS A 469 2.11 25.36 -32.70
C LYS A 469 0.67 25.67 -33.10
N THR A 470 0.04 26.69 -32.51
CA THR A 470 -1.31 27.13 -32.87
C THR A 470 -1.28 28.19 -33.97
N GLU A 471 -0.13 28.76 -34.30
CA GLU A 471 0.06 29.74 -35.40
C GLU A 471 0.56 29.08 -36.71
N GLU A 472 1.05 27.84 -36.64
CA GLU A 472 1.31 26.99 -37.85
C GLU A 472 0.10 26.12 -38.18
#